data_e4bb9a0abfa547f963654f5121704d4f
#
_entry.id   e4bb9a0abfa547f963654f5121704d4f
#
_cell.length_a   1.000
_cell.length_b   1.000
_cell.length_c   1.000
_cell.angle_alpha   90.00
_cell.angle_beta   90.00
_cell.angle_gamma   90.00
#
_symmetry.space_group_name_H-M   'P 1'
#
loop_
_entity.id
_entity.type
_entity.pdbx_description
1 polymer ?
#
loop_
_entity_poly.entity_id
_entity_poly.type
_entity_poly.pdbx_seq_one_letter_code
_entity_poly.pdbx_strand_id
1 'polypeptide(L)'
;VQALISAVIQILLFTLLPFIWWLVTARRKNPFLEWIGLKPLKDTDGQKTWLWILLGSIFFLVFSIFVLYTIRNLETAMSRFSGLGFKALPSILIYSIFQTALPEEILFRGFLLKRLASRLPFRVANTLQAALFGLLHGLMFASQTTWLTSMLIILFTGGIAAYLGFVNEKKSDGSILSSWGTHALANIFAGLCSAFMLI
;
A
#
# COMPACT_ATOMS: atom_id res chain seq x y z
N VAL A 1 -10.90 -1.03 -20.65
CA VAL A 1 -9.79 -0.27 -21.26
C VAL A 1 -9.38 0.88 -20.33
N GLN A 2 -10.32 1.75 -19.90
CA GLN A 2 -10.01 2.93 -19.08
C GLN A 2 -9.30 2.61 -17.76
N ALA A 3 -9.71 1.55 -17.04
CA ALA A 3 -9.05 1.14 -15.79
C ALA A 3 -7.58 0.76 -15.99
N LEU A 4 -7.25 0.10 -17.11
CA LEU A 4 -5.86 -0.24 -17.46
C LEU A 4 -5.03 1.00 -17.78
N ILE A 5 -5.59 1.94 -18.55
CA ILE A 5 -4.91 3.20 -18.87
C ILE A 5 -4.61 3.97 -17.57
N SER A 6 -5.60 4.09 -16.69
CA SER A 6 -5.41 4.76 -15.38
C SER A 6 -4.34 4.06 -14.54
N ALA A 7 -4.32 2.72 -14.52
CA ALA A 7 -3.29 1.97 -13.79
C ALA A 7 -1.89 2.24 -14.35
N VAL A 8 -1.72 2.22 -15.67
CA VAL A 8 -0.43 2.53 -16.30
C VAL A 8 0.03 3.95 -15.97
N ILE A 9 -0.86 4.94 -16.11
CA ILE A 9 -0.53 6.33 -15.77
C ILE A 9 -0.10 6.46 -14.30
N GLN A 10 -0.82 5.82 -13.39
CA GLN A 10 -0.51 5.87 -11.95
C GLN A 10 0.85 5.23 -11.65
N ILE A 11 1.13 4.06 -12.24
CA ILE A 11 2.44 3.40 -12.11
C ILE A 11 3.55 4.32 -12.61
N LEU A 12 3.40 4.93 -13.79
CA LEU A 12 4.39 5.83 -14.36
C LEU A 12 4.63 7.05 -13.46
N LEU A 13 3.57 7.69 -12.98
CA LEU A 13 3.66 8.87 -12.12
C LEU A 13 4.41 8.58 -10.81
N PHE A 14 4.05 7.49 -10.12
CA PHE A 14 4.68 7.13 -8.84
C PHE A 14 6.08 6.54 -9.01
N THR A 15 6.38 5.98 -10.18
CA THR A 15 7.71 5.45 -10.49
C THR A 15 8.66 6.54 -11.00
N LEU A 16 8.17 7.67 -11.48
CA LEU A 16 8.98 8.71 -12.10
C LEU A 16 10.08 9.23 -11.16
N LEU A 17 9.72 9.65 -9.94
CA LEU A 17 10.70 10.15 -8.96
C LEU A 17 11.71 9.07 -8.55
N PRO A 18 11.30 7.83 -8.16
CA PRO A 18 12.22 6.73 -7.92
C PRO A 18 13.16 6.44 -9.09
N PHE A 19 12.64 6.45 -10.32
CA PHE A 19 13.42 6.16 -11.51
C PHE A 19 14.48 7.21 -11.81
N ILE A 20 14.10 8.49 -11.75
CA ILE A 20 15.05 9.61 -11.93
C ILE A 20 16.15 9.53 -10.86
N TRP A 21 15.78 9.32 -9.61
CA TRP A 21 16.75 9.20 -8.52
C TRP A 21 17.72 8.03 -8.74
N TRP A 22 17.20 6.86 -9.08
CA TRP A 22 18.02 5.71 -9.41
C TRP A 22 18.96 5.99 -10.61
N LEU A 23 18.44 6.61 -11.66
CA LEU A 23 19.20 6.95 -12.87
C LEU A 23 20.43 7.80 -12.54
N VAL A 24 20.29 8.75 -11.62
CA VAL A 24 21.38 9.66 -11.23
C VAL A 24 22.33 9.00 -10.23
N THR A 25 21.82 8.20 -9.28
CA THR A 25 22.61 7.78 -8.10
C THR A 25 23.03 6.31 -8.08
N ALA A 26 22.30 5.43 -8.77
CA ALA A 26 22.46 3.98 -8.57
C ALA A 26 22.51 3.12 -9.85
N ARG A 27 22.26 3.68 -11.03
CA ARG A 27 22.15 2.92 -12.29
C ARG A 27 23.35 2.04 -12.64
N ARG A 28 24.56 2.44 -12.16
CA ARG A 28 25.79 1.69 -12.40
C ARG A 28 26.03 0.56 -11.39
N LYS A 29 25.26 0.51 -10.32
CA LYS A 29 25.47 -0.43 -9.19
C LYS A 29 24.43 -1.55 -9.16
N ASN A 30 23.17 -1.21 -9.41
CA ASN A 30 22.06 -2.15 -9.28
C ASN A 30 21.01 -1.93 -10.37
N PRO A 31 20.36 -2.99 -10.89
CA PRO A 31 19.18 -2.88 -11.74
C PRO A 31 18.03 -2.16 -10.99
N PHE A 32 17.23 -1.39 -11.71
CA PHE A 32 16.16 -0.57 -11.09
C PHE A 32 15.18 -1.39 -10.26
N LEU A 33 14.70 -2.52 -10.78
CA LEU A 33 13.72 -3.35 -10.10
C LEU A 33 14.24 -3.90 -8.76
N GLU A 34 15.47 -4.38 -8.73
CA GLU A 34 16.11 -4.83 -7.49
C GLU A 34 16.33 -3.68 -6.50
N TRP A 35 16.72 -2.51 -7.02
CA TRP A 35 16.98 -1.32 -6.22
C TRP A 35 15.74 -0.80 -5.48
N ILE A 36 14.55 -0.90 -6.09
CA ILE A 36 13.28 -0.59 -5.43
C ILE A 36 12.70 -1.78 -4.65
N GLY A 37 13.34 -2.95 -4.67
CA GLY A 37 12.87 -4.15 -3.99
C GLY A 37 11.79 -4.93 -4.72
N LEU A 38 11.57 -4.68 -6.03
CA LEU A 38 10.70 -5.53 -6.85
C LEU A 38 11.51 -6.77 -7.28
N LYS A 39 11.71 -7.67 -6.34
CA LYS A 39 12.50 -8.90 -6.43
C LYS A 39 11.79 -10.05 -5.71
N PRO A 40 12.13 -11.32 -6.00
CA PRO A 40 11.51 -12.48 -5.34
C PRO A 40 11.57 -12.39 -3.81
N LEU A 41 10.55 -12.96 -3.17
CA LEU A 41 10.50 -13.12 -1.72
C LEU A 41 11.62 -14.07 -1.26
N LYS A 42 12.30 -13.70 -0.19
CA LYS A 42 13.28 -14.53 0.46
C LYS A 42 13.09 -14.44 1.97
N ASP A 43 13.01 -15.61 2.60
CA ASP A 43 12.91 -15.70 4.06
C ASP A 43 14.21 -15.20 4.71
N THR A 44 14.08 -14.44 5.78
CA THR A 44 15.20 -13.95 6.60
C THR A 44 15.11 -14.55 7.99
N ASP A 45 16.28 -14.83 8.58
CA ASP A 45 16.42 -15.33 9.97
C ASP A 45 15.63 -16.61 10.27
N GLY A 46 15.47 -17.52 9.29
CA GLY A 46 14.71 -18.76 9.44
C GLY A 46 13.21 -18.57 9.66
N GLN A 47 12.71 -17.35 9.54
CA GLN A 47 11.28 -17.04 9.70
C GLN A 47 10.57 -17.04 8.35
N LYS A 48 9.47 -17.77 8.27
CA LYS A 48 8.69 -17.89 7.06
C LYS A 48 7.94 -16.57 6.76
N THR A 49 8.37 -15.85 5.75
CA THR A 49 7.78 -14.58 5.31
C THR A 49 6.25 -14.70 5.11
N TRP A 50 5.79 -15.81 4.54
CA TRP A 50 4.36 -16.02 4.29
C TRP A 50 3.51 -15.98 5.58
N LEU A 51 4.09 -16.40 6.74
CA LEU A 51 3.37 -16.35 8.01
C LEU A 51 3.13 -14.91 8.46
N TRP A 52 4.12 -14.05 8.29
CA TRP A 52 3.97 -12.60 8.57
C TRP A 52 2.95 -11.96 7.64
N ILE A 53 2.98 -12.30 6.34
CA ILE A 53 1.98 -11.83 5.38
C ILE A 53 0.58 -12.27 5.82
N LEU A 54 0.39 -13.54 6.16
CA LEU A 54 -0.90 -14.09 6.58
C LEU A 54 -1.42 -13.42 7.86
N LEU A 55 -0.61 -13.36 8.91
CA LEU A 55 -1.00 -12.75 10.19
C LEU A 55 -1.35 -11.27 10.03
N GLY A 56 -0.52 -10.53 9.28
CA GLY A 56 -0.81 -9.13 8.99
C GLY A 56 -2.08 -8.96 8.16
N SER A 57 -2.28 -9.77 7.13
CA SER A 57 -3.49 -9.73 6.31
C SER A 57 -4.75 -9.99 7.13
N ILE A 58 -4.76 -11.02 7.98
CA ILE A 58 -5.91 -11.33 8.85
C ILE A 58 -6.17 -10.16 9.80
N PHE A 59 -5.14 -9.66 10.49
CA PHE A 59 -5.29 -8.56 11.43
C PHE A 59 -5.86 -7.31 10.74
N PHE A 60 -5.30 -6.93 9.60
CA PHE A 60 -5.76 -5.72 8.89
C PHE A 60 -7.13 -5.89 8.26
N LEU A 61 -7.49 -7.07 7.74
CA LEU A 61 -8.82 -7.32 7.20
C LEU A 61 -9.89 -7.23 8.30
N VAL A 62 -9.63 -7.83 9.47
CA VAL A 62 -10.57 -7.73 10.60
C VAL A 62 -10.74 -6.29 11.06
N PHE A 63 -9.63 -5.55 11.22
CA PHE A 63 -9.70 -4.17 11.66
C PHE A 63 -10.28 -3.23 10.58
N SER A 64 -10.09 -3.54 9.30
CA SER A 64 -10.65 -2.76 8.20
C SER A 64 -12.18 -2.77 8.18
N ILE A 65 -12.83 -3.82 8.68
CA ILE A 65 -14.29 -3.86 8.82
C ILE A 65 -14.78 -2.70 9.71
N PHE A 66 -14.13 -2.50 10.86
CA PHE A 66 -14.45 -1.39 11.75
C PHE A 66 -14.22 -0.02 11.09
N VAL A 67 -13.10 0.15 10.41
CA VAL A 67 -12.78 1.41 9.71
C VAL A 67 -13.77 1.66 8.58
N LEU A 68 -14.03 0.67 7.71
CA LEU A 68 -14.98 0.79 6.60
C LEU A 68 -16.39 1.12 7.11
N TYR A 69 -16.83 0.48 8.20
CA TYR A 69 -18.13 0.81 8.83
C TYR A 69 -18.16 2.27 9.31
N THR A 70 -17.06 2.75 9.90
CA THR A 70 -16.97 4.15 10.39
C THR A 70 -17.03 5.17 9.24
N ILE A 71 -16.45 4.84 8.09
CA ILE A 71 -16.39 5.75 6.92
C ILE A 71 -17.44 5.43 5.86
N ARG A 72 -18.42 4.55 6.11
CA ARG A 72 -19.38 4.06 5.10
C ARG A 72 -20.18 5.15 4.39
N ASN A 73 -20.33 6.31 5.03
CA ASN A 73 -21.03 7.47 4.46
C ASN A 73 -20.11 8.43 3.69
N LEU A 74 -18.80 8.14 3.64
CA LEU A 74 -17.84 8.95 2.90
C LEU A 74 -17.73 8.45 1.46
N GLU A 75 -17.60 9.38 0.54
CA GLU A 75 -17.27 9.03 -0.84
C GLU A 75 -15.79 8.65 -0.94
N THR A 76 -15.55 7.38 -1.25
CA THR A 76 -14.21 6.81 -1.42
C THR A 76 -13.98 6.39 -2.85
N ALA A 77 -12.74 6.06 -3.20
CA ALA A 77 -12.43 5.51 -4.51
C ALA A 77 -13.14 4.16 -4.79
N MET A 78 -13.62 3.47 -3.74
CA MET A 78 -14.37 2.21 -3.87
C MET A 78 -15.86 2.44 -4.12
N SER A 79 -16.41 3.64 -3.83
CA SER A 79 -17.83 3.96 -3.99
C SER A 79 -18.32 3.77 -5.44
N ARG A 80 -17.42 3.93 -6.42
CA ARG A 80 -17.70 3.66 -7.84
C ARG A 80 -18.05 2.21 -8.15
N PHE A 81 -17.79 1.27 -7.27
CA PHE A 81 -18.12 -0.15 -7.42
C PHE A 81 -19.43 -0.52 -6.74
N SER A 82 -20.05 0.41 -5.99
CA SER A 82 -21.23 0.16 -5.17
C SER A 82 -22.36 -0.46 -5.97
N GLY A 83 -22.89 -1.58 -5.47
CA GLY A 83 -24.01 -2.30 -6.04
C GLY A 83 -23.75 -3.03 -7.37
N LEU A 84 -22.53 -3.00 -7.90
CA LEU A 84 -22.23 -3.65 -9.19
C LEU A 84 -22.01 -5.17 -9.08
N GLY A 85 -21.88 -5.71 -7.87
CA GLY A 85 -21.67 -7.15 -7.62
C GLY A 85 -20.48 -7.70 -8.41
N PHE A 86 -20.62 -8.90 -8.95
CA PHE A 86 -19.56 -9.59 -9.72
C PHE A 86 -19.08 -8.83 -10.97
N LYS A 87 -19.92 -7.92 -11.54
CA LYS A 87 -19.52 -7.12 -12.70
C LYS A 87 -18.35 -6.17 -12.39
N ALA A 88 -18.18 -5.78 -11.11
CA ALA A 88 -17.08 -4.93 -10.68
C ALA A 88 -15.74 -5.66 -10.57
N LEU A 89 -15.74 -7.00 -10.46
CA LEU A 89 -14.56 -7.79 -10.11
C LEU A 89 -13.32 -7.50 -10.98
N PRO A 90 -13.40 -7.48 -12.33
CA PRO A 90 -12.22 -7.15 -13.15
C PRO A 90 -11.66 -5.76 -12.85
N SER A 91 -12.52 -4.77 -12.66
CA SER A 91 -12.12 -3.39 -12.36
C SER A 91 -11.56 -3.26 -10.94
N ILE A 92 -12.12 -3.96 -9.96
CA ILE A 92 -11.58 -4.03 -8.60
C ILE A 92 -10.17 -4.62 -8.62
N LEU A 93 -9.94 -5.72 -9.32
CA LEU A 93 -8.62 -6.34 -9.41
C LEU A 93 -7.59 -5.42 -10.05
N ILE A 94 -7.91 -4.79 -11.19
CA ILE A 94 -7.00 -3.85 -11.85
C ILE A 94 -6.70 -2.66 -10.94
N TYR A 95 -7.72 -2.10 -10.32
CA TYR A 95 -7.59 -0.96 -9.43
C TYR A 95 -6.74 -1.30 -8.21
N SER A 96 -7.08 -2.37 -7.50
CA SER A 96 -6.46 -2.74 -6.24
C SER A 96 -5.00 -3.17 -6.40
N ILE A 97 -4.70 -3.95 -7.45
CA ILE A 97 -3.37 -4.53 -7.65
C ILE A 97 -2.42 -3.52 -8.32
N PHE A 98 -2.88 -2.92 -9.42
CA PHE A 98 -2.00 -2.16 -10.31
C PHE A 98 -2.18 -0.64 -10.21
N GLN A 99 -3.40 -0.14 -9.98
CA GLN A 99 -3.63 1.30 -9.97
C GLN A 99 -3.30 1.96 -8.63
N THR A 100 -3.41 1.22 -7.51
CA THR A 100 -3.13 1.77 -6.17
C THR A 100 -2.00 1.06 -5.46
N ALA A 101 -2.14 -0.25 -5.16
CA ALA A 101 -1.15 -0.93 -4.32
C ALA A 101 0.26 -0.88 -4.92
N LEU A 102 0.46 -1.26 -6.19
CA LEU A 102 1.79 -1.29 -6.79
C LEU A 102 2.49 0.08 -6.82
N PRO A 103 1.86 1.16 -7.33
CA PRO A 103 2.47 2.48 -7.35
C PRO A 103 2.86 2.98 -5.95
N GLU A 104 1.97 2.81 -4.99
CA GLU A 104 2.20 3.25 -3.62
C GLU A 104 3.32 2.44 -2.95
N GLU A 105 3.39 1.14 -3.16
CA GLU A 105 4.50 0.33 -2.64
C GLU A 105 5.84 0.70 -3.28
N ILE A 106 5.88 0.99 -4.59
CA ILE A 106 7.08 1.48 -5.27
C ILE A 106 7.57 2.79 -4.63
N LEU A 107 6.67 3.74 -4.41
CA LEU A 107 7.03 5.05 -3.89
C LEU A 107 7.39 4.99 -2.39
N PHE A 108 6.54 4.39 -1.56
CA PHE A 108 6.72 4.44 -0.10
C PHE A 108 7.71 3.41 0.41
N ARG A 109 7.61 2.15 0.01
CA ARG A 109 8.45 1.06 0.53
C ARG A 109 9.69 0.84 -0.34
N GLY A 110 9.51 0.85 -1.65
CA GLY A 110 10.60 0.67 -2.61
C GLY A 110 11.58 1.84 -2.64
N PHE A 111 11.07 3.07 -2.56
CA PHE A 111 11.90 4.27 -2.65
C PHE A 111 12.09 4.96 -1.30
N LEU A 112 11.03 5.55 -0.74
CA LEU A 112 11.14 6.43 0.44
C LEU A 112 11.75 5.71 1.64
N LEU A 113 11.19 4.56 2.05
CA LEU A 113 11.71 3.80 3.18
C LEU A 113 13.18 3.42 2.98
N LYS A 114 13.53 2.85 1.83
CA LYS A 114 14.90 2.42 1.54
C LYS A 114 15.89 3.60 1.54
N ARG A 115 15.49 4.77 1.04
CA ARG A 115 16.35 5.96 1.04
C ARG A 115 16.51 6.54 2.43
N LEU A 116 15.44 6.57 3.23
CA LEU A 116 15.54 6.98 4.64
C LEU A 116 16.39 5.99 5.45
N ALA A 117 16.16 4.69 5.30
CA ALA A 117 16.88 3.64 6.03
C ALA A 117 18.38 3.55 5.66
N SER A 118 18.78 4.09 4.50
CA SER A 118 20.20 4.21 4.15
C SER A 118 20.95 5.29 4.93
N ARG A 119 20.24 6.17 5.65
CA ARG A 119 20.83 7.29 6.41
C ARG A 119 20.36 7.37 7.86
N LEU A 120 19.25 6.73 8.19
CA LEU A 120 18.63 6.75 9.51
C LEU A 120 18.46 5.32 10.05
N PRO A 121 18.40 5.14 11.37
CA PRO A 121 18.02 3.86 11.96
C PRO A 121 16.66 3.40 11.38
N PHE A 122 16.53 2.11 11.09
CA PHE A 122 15.35 1.54 10.45
C PHE A 122 14.04 1.96 11.14
N ARG A 123 13.98 1.95 12.47
CA ARG A 123 12.79 2.34 13.23
C ARG A 123 12.35 3.77 12.88
N VAL A 124 13.30 4.71 12.83
CA VAL A 124 13.01 6.12 12.49
C VAL A 124 12.56 6.24 11.04
N ALA A 125 13.29 5.62 10.11
CA ALA A 125 12.95 5.62 8.69
C ALA A 125 11.54 5.06 8.43
N ASN A 126 11.21 3.93 9.08
CA ASN A 126 9.92 3.28 8.93
C ASN A 126 8.78 4.10 9.55
N THR A 127 9.01 4.73 10.71
CA THR A 127 8.02 5.63 11.33
C THR A 127 7.75 6.84 10.46
N LEU A 128 8.78 7.46 9.87
CA LEU A 128 8.61 8.63 9.01
C LEU A 128 7.81 8.31 7.75
N GLN A 129 8.13 7.21 7.04
CA GLN A 129 7.37 6.82 5.86
C GLN A 129 5.92 6.43 6.20
N ALA A 130 5.72 5.75 7.34
CA ALA A 130 4.40 5.35 7.81
C ALA A 130 3.53 6.54 8.22
N ALA A 131 4.11 7.50 8.92
CA ALA A 131 3.44 8.75 9.29
C ALA A 131 3.03 9.54 8.05
N LEU A 132 3.92 9.68 7.07
CA LEU A 132 3.61 10.37 5.82
C LEU A 132 2.48 9.66 5.06
N PHE A 133 2.54 8.33 4.96
CA PHE A 133 1.50 7.53 4.31
C PHE A 133 0.14 7.71 5.01
N GLY A 134 0.12 7.60 6.32
CA GLY A 134 -1.09 7.81 7.12
C GLY A 134 -1.66 9.22 6.99
N LEU A 135 -0.80 10.25 7.11
CA LEU A 135 -1.20 11.66 6.97
C LEU A 135 -1.84 11.92 5.61
N LEU A 136 -1.25 11.45 4.52
CA LEU A 136 -1.82 11.63 3.18
C LEU A 136 -3.22 11.02 3.08
N HIS A 137 -3.43 9.81 3.64
CA HIS A 137 -4.73 9.16 3.64
C HIS A 137 -5.76 9.90 4.50
N GLY A 138 -5.41 10.33 5.70
CA GLY A 138 -6.34 11.07 6.55
C GLY A 138 -6.67 12.45 6.00
N LEU A 139 -5.70 13.15 5.41
CA LEU A 139 -5.92 14.47 4.81
C LEU A 139 -6.84 14.43 3.58
N MET A 140 -6.83 13.34 2.81
CA MET A 140 -7.76 13.15 1.69
C MET A 140 -9.23 13.21 2.11
N PHE A 141 -9.54 12.84 3.35
CA PHE A 141 -10.91 12.84 3.87
C PHE A 141 -11.19 13.96 4.88
N ALA A 142 -10.21 14.78 5.21
CA ALA A 142 -10.33 15.79 6.27
C ALA A 142 -11.47 16.80 6.04
N SER A 143 -11.79 17.12 4.79
CA SER A 143 -12.91 18.01 4.44
C SER A 143 -14.28 17.33 4.44
N GLN A 144 -14.33 16.00 4.48
CA GLN A 144 -15.56 15.21 4.36
C GLN A 144 -15.98 14.55 5.68
N THR A 145 -15.12 14.64 6.72
CA THR A 145 -15.38 13.93 7.98
C THR A 145 -14.90 14.71 9.20
N THR A 146 -15.11 14.14 10.40
CA THR A 146 -14.65 14.73 11.65
C THR A 146 -13.13 14.54 11.82
N TRP A 147 -12.51 15.39 12.63
CA TRP A 147 -11.10 15.25 12.97
C TRP A 147 -10.78 13.90 13.64
N LEU A 148 -11.70 13.34 14.43
CA LEU A 148 -11.55 12.02 15.05
C LEU A 148 -11.52 10.90 14.01
N THR A 149 -12.40 10.95 13.01
CA THR A 149 -12.40 9.98 11.91
C THR A 149 -11.15 10.13 11.04
N SER A 150 -10.72 11.35 10.74
CA SER A 150 -9.46 11.58 10.04
C SER A 150 -8.26 11.01 10.82
N MET A 151 -8.22 11.21 12.14
CA MET A 151 -7.17 10.64 13.00
C MET A 151 -7.21 9.11 13.00
N LEU A 152 -8.39 8.50 13.03
CA LEU A 152 -8.55 7.05 12.92
C LEU A 152 -7.96 6.54 11.60
N ILE A 153 -8.26 7.21 10.48
CA ILE A 153 -7.71 6.85 9.17
C ILE A 153 -6.17 6.98 9.18
N ILE A 154 -5.62 8.08 9.71
CA ILE A 154 -4.19 8.31 9.83
C ILE A 154 -3.51 7.18 10.60
N LEU A 155 -4.02 6.86 11.77
CA LEU A 155 -3.44 5.84 12.64
C LEU A 155 -3.56 4.44 12.04
N PHE A 156 -4.69 4.11 11.45
CA PHE A 156 -4.90 2.82 10.81
C PHE A 156 -4.00 2.63 9.58
N THR A 157 -4.03 3.55 8.63
CA THR A 157 -3.23 3.44 7.41
C THR A 157 -1.74 3.58 7.68
N GLY A 158 -1.35 4.45 8.63
CA GLY A 158 0.02 4.55 9.12
C GLY A 158 0.50 3.29 9.84
N GLY A 159 -0.36 2.67 10.67
CA GLY A 159 -0.07 1.38 11.32
C GLY A 159 0.17 0.26 10.31
N ILE A 160 -0.69 0.15 9.30
CA ILE A 160 -0.49 -0.77 8.17
C ILE A 160 0.84 -0.47 7.47
N ALA A 161 1.11 0.79 7.17
CA ALA A 161 2.33 1.21 6.49
C ALA A 161 3.59 0.82 7.27
N ALA A 162 3.59 1.00 8.59
CA ALA A 162 4.70 0.62 9.46
C ALA A 162 4.91 -0.91 9.48
N TYR A 163 3.83 -1.68 9.56
CA TYR A 163 3.90 -3.13 9.52
C TYR A 163 4.43 -3.65 8.19
N LEU A 164 3.90 -3.16 7.07
CA LEU A 164 4.34 -3.56 5.74
C LEU A 164 5.81 -3.23 5.49
N GLY A 165 6.28 -2.05 5.94
CA GLY A 165 7.69 -1.70 5.89
C GLY A 165 8.57 -2.63 6.74
N PHE A 166 8.09 -3.03 7.92
CA PHE A 166 8.78 -4.01 8.75
C PHE A 166 8.87 -5.39 8.07
N VAL A 167 7.78 -5.89 7.52
CA VAL A 167 7.78 -7.19 6.83
C VAL A 167 8.73 -7.17 5.64
N ASN A 168 8.70 -6.14 4.81
CA ASN A 168 9.58 -6.02 3.67
C ASN A 168 11.06 -6.06 4.07
N GLU A 169 11.47 -5.19 5.00
CA GLU A 169 12.88 -4.99 5.30
C GLU A 169 13.44 -6.02 6.30
N LYS A 170 12.60 -6.64 7.13
CA LYS A 170 13.05 -7.54 8.21
C LYS A 170 12.66 -9.00 8.01
N LYS A 171 11.72 -9.29 7.12
CA LYS A 171 11.19 -10.65 6.93
C LYS A 171 11.28 -11.15 5.49
N SER A 172 11.42 -10.24 4.50
CA SER A 172 11.35 -10.53 3.06
C SER A 172 12.62 -10.11 2.30
N ASP A 173 13.73 -9.91 2.98
CA ASP A 173 15.00 -9.46 2.38
C ASP A 173 14.84 -8.15 1.56
N GLY A 174 13.99 -7.23 2.01
CA GLY A 174 13.71 -5.97 1.33
C GLY A 174 12.85 -6.09 0.08
N SER A 175 12.19 -7.23 -0.15
CA SER A 175 11.23 -7.39 -1.24
C SER A 175 9.92 -6.65 -0.94
N ILE A 176 9.42 -5.85 -1.89
CA ILE A 176 8.11 -5.18 -1.78
C ILE A 176 6.95 -6.08 -2.22
N LEU A 177 7.20 -7.29 -2.70
CA LEU A 177 6.13 -8.21 -3.11
C LEU A 177 5.24 -8.61 -1.93
N SER A 178 5.80 -8.69 -0.71
CA SER A 178 5.04 -9.01 0.50
C SER A 178 4.04 -7.91 0.85
N SER A 179 4.47 -6.65 0.84
CA SER A 179 3.59 -5.52 1.09
C SER A 179 2.61 -5.29 -0.05
N TRP A 180 3.05 -5.41 -1.30
CA TRP A 180 2.17 -5.28 -2.46
C TRP A 180 1.01 -6.29 -2.42
N GLY A 181 1.30 -7.57 -2.14
CA GLY A 181 0.25 -8.59 -2.01
C GLY A 181 -0.74 -8.29 -0.88
N THR A 182 -0.24 -7.94 0.31
CA THR A 182 -1.09 -7.60 1.47
C THR A 182 -1.93 -6.34 1.22
N HIS A 183 -1.33 -5.30 0.65
CA HIS A 183 -2.02 -4.06 0.32
C HIS A 183 -3.10 -4.28 -0.75
N ALA A 184 -2.78 -5.00 -1.83
CA ALA A 184 -3.74 -5.35 -2.86
C ALA A 184 -4.93 -6.14 -2.30
N LEU A 185 -4.67 -7.10 -1.40
CA LEU A 185 -5.73 -7.87 -0.74
C LEU A 185 -6.68 -6.99 0.09
N ALA A 186 -6.13 -6.03 0.85
CA ALA A 186 -6.94 -5.09 1.61
C ALA A 186 -7.84 -4.22 0.70
N ASN A 187 -7.29 -3.73 -0.42
CA ASN A 187 -8.05 -2.96 -1.39
C ASN A 187 -9.11 -3.80 -2.12
N ILE A 188 -8.81 -5.06 -2.47
CA ILE A 188 -9.78 -5.99 -3.05
C ILE A 188 -10.93 -6.21 -2.07
N PHE A 189 -10.62 -6.45 -0.80
CA PHE A 189 -11.64 -6.63 0.24
C PHE A 189 -12.57 -5.41 0.34
N ALA A 190 -12.01 -4.19 0.43
CA ALA A 190 -12.79 -2.96 0.48
C ALA A 190 -13.65 -2.77 -0.80
N GLY A 191 -13.10 -3.09 -1.97
CA GLY A 191 -13.83 -3.06 -3.24
C GLY A 191 -14.99 -4.06 -3.29
N LEU A 192 -14.79 -5.26 -2.75
CA LEU A 192 -15.86 -6.28 -2.66
C LEU A 192 -16.94 -5.84 -1.66
N CYS A 193 -16.56 -5.30 -0.51
CA CYS A 193 -17.54 -4.76 0.45
C CYS A 193 -18.43 -3.71 -0.22
N SER A 194 -17.86 -2.79 -0.99
CA SER A 194 -18.62 -1.80 -1.75
C SER A 194 -19.48 -2.43 -2.85
N ALA A 195 -18.90 -3.33 -3.66
CA ALA A 195 -19.60 -3.94 -4.80
C ALA A 195 -20.85 -4.74 -4.40
N PHE A 196 -20.81 -5.39 -3.23
CA PHE A 196 -21.91 -6.16 -2.69
C PHE A 196 -22.72 -5.43 -1.60
N MET A 197 -22.43 -4.14 -1.37
CA MET A 197 -23.08 -3.31 -0.34
C MET A 197 -23.11 -3.97 1.04
N LEU A 198 -21.96 -4.54 1.46
CA LEU A 198 -21.84 -5.25 2.73
C LEU A 198 -21.61 -4.31 3.92
N ILE A 199 -21.11 -3.12 3.63
CA ILE A 199 -20.80 -2.07 4.62
C ILE A 199 -21.15 -0.72 4.01
#